data_207baee33133ff74d608d02a5898bf17
#
_entry.id   207baee33133ff74d608d02a5898bf17
#
_cell.length_a   1.000
_cell.length_b   1.000
_cell.length_c   1.000
_cell.angle_alpha   90.00
_cell.angle_beta   90.00
_cell.angle_gamma   90.00
#
_symmetry.space_group_name_H-M   'P 1'
#
loop_
_entity.id
_entity.type
_entity.pdbx_description
1 polymer ?
#
loop_
_entity_poly.entity_id
_entity_poly.type
_entity_poly.pdbx_seq_one_letter_code
_entity_poly.pdbx_strand_id
1 'polypeptide(L)'
;NRIHPFYSGGKWIKAEDLKAGSRLFAESGKTQTVRNIIVKPTPLKAYNLTVADWHTYFVKGNQAETEGVWVHNDCPYGGSNNLEKAKLRAERLSKNDRAGKDFTKAGKEAVIDLNRIQNNGQVKCANCGIETIPAKQSIKNISPTSNERQVDHVIPKSKGGQGTPKNGQVLCRGCNIKKSNK
;
A
#
# COMPACT_ATOMS: atom_id res chain seq x y z
N ASN A 1 17.13 -0.18 -10.91
CA ASN A 1 15.86 -0.80 -11.29
C ASN A 1 14.98 0.20 -12.03
N ARG A 2 14.54 -0.12 -13.25
CA ARG A 2 13.79 0.78 -14.16
C ARG A 2 12.44 1.21 -13.59
N ILE A 3 11.82 0.36 -12.79
CA ILE A 3 10.49 0.58 -12.19
C ILE A 3 10.53 1.26 -10.82
N HIS A 4 11.73 1.57 -10.30
CA HIS A 4 11.87 2.19 -8.97
C HIS A 4 11.23 3.59 -8.96
N PRO A 5 10.29 3.89 -8.05
CA PRO A 5 9.58 5.16 -8.08
C PRO A 5 10.32 6.28 -7.35
N PHE A 6 10.31 7.45 -7.98
CA PHE A 6 10.79 8.72 -7.44
C PHE A 6 9.64 9.70 -7.25
N TYR A 7 9.66 10.50 -6.20
CA TYR A 7 8.64 11.53 -6.00
C TYR A 7 8.98 12.79 -6.79
N SER A 8 8.12 13.13 -7.75
CA SER A 8 8.33 14.24 -8.68
C SER A 8 6.99 14.89 -9.04
N GLY A 9 6.91 16.21 -8.91
CA GLY A 9 5.73 16.96 -9.31
C GLY A 9 4.43 16.55 -8.62
N GLY A 10 4.50 16.16 -7.32
CA GLY A 10 3.32 15.75 -6.55
C GLY A 10 2.88 14.29 -6.74
N LYS A 11 3.64 13.49 -7.48
CA LYS A 11 3.31 12.08 -7.76
C LYS A 11 4.54 11.17 -7.82
N TRP A 12 4.32 9.87 -7.70
CA TRP A 12 5.36 8.86 -7.90
C TRP A 12 5.56 8.58 -9.39
N ILE A 13 6.79 8.71 -9.87
CA ILE A 13 7.20 8.49 -11.27
C ILE A 13 8.26 7.39 -11.28
N LYS A 14 8.13 6.43 -12.19
CA LYS A 14 9.14 5.37 -12.35
C LYS A 14 10.46 5.94 -12.85
N ALA A 15 11.58 5.31 -12.47
CA ALA A 15 12.90 5.70 -12.95
C ALA A 15 12.99 5.74 -14.48
N GLU A 16 12.32 4.83 -15.17
CA GLU A 16 12.30 4.76 -16.65
C GLU A 16 11.55 5.92 -17.32
N ASP A 17 10.64 6.58 -16.59
CA ASP A 17 9.83 7.69 -17.08
C ASP A 17 10.44 9.07 -16.74
N LEU A 18 11.54 9.09 -15.95
CA LEU A 18 12.26 10.33 -15.65
C LEU A 18 12.97 10.85 -16.89
N LYS A 19 13.03 12.17 -16.99
CA LYS A 19 13.71 12.90 -18.09
C LYS A 19 14.64 13.97 -17.51
N ALA A 20 15.59 14.43 -18.30
CA ALA A 20 16.30 15.66 -17.98
C ALA A 20 15.29 16.79 -17.75
N GLY A 21 15.43 17.57 -16.70
CA GLY A 21 14.46 18.56 -16.25
C GLY A 21 13.42 18.06 -15.23
N SER A 22 13.29 16.75 -15.00
CA SER A 22 12.39 16.23 -13.94
C SER A 22 12.83 16.78 -12.58
N ARG A 23 11.86 17.22 -11.76
CA ARG A 23 12.10 17.77 -10.42
C ARG A 23 11.81 16.72 -9.36
N LEU A 24 12.85 16.23 -8.71
CA LEU A 24 12.75 15.24 -7.63
C LEU A 24 12.67 15.94 -6.27
N PHE A 25 11.79 15.44 -5.39
CA PHE A 25 11.68 15.97 -4.04
C PHE A 25 12.90 15.58 -3.20
N ALA A 26 13.53 16.55 -2.56
CA ALA A 26 14.75 16.39 -1.77
C ALA A 26 14.45 16.38 -0.26
N GLU A 27 15.42 15.87 0.50
CA GLU A 27 15.37 15.76 1.96
C GLU A 27 15.12 17.10 2.66
N SER A 28 15.65 18.20 2.13
CA SER A 28 15.41 19.56 2.64
C SER A 28 14.00 20.12 2.37
N GLY A 29 13.12 19.36 1.71
CA GLY A 29 11.83 19.84 1.24
C GLY A 29 11.88 20.63 -0.08
N LYS A 30 13.08 20.87 -0.62
CA LYS A 30 13.30 21.51 -1.92
C LYS A 30 13.21 20.48 -3.05
N THR A 31 13.40 20.91 -4.28
CA THR A 31 13.48 20.02 -5.43
C THR A 31 14.86 20.02 -6.05
N GLN A 32 15.32 18.86 -6.50
CA GLN A 32 16.53 18.69 -7.32
C GLN A 32 16.12 18.38 -8.76
N THR A 33 16.84 18.97 -9.71
CA THR A 33 16.56 18.75 -11.13
C THR A 33 17.46 17.66 -11.67
N VAL A 34 16.87 16.67 -12.34
CA VAL A 34 17.59 15.65 -13.09
C VAL A 34 18.33 16.31 -14.24
N ARG A 35 19.68 16.27 -14.23
CA ARG A 35 20.50 16.82 -15.29
C ARG A 35 20.64 15.86 -16.46
N ASN A 36 20.90 14.59 -16.14
CA ASN A 36 21.19 13.57 -17.14
C ASN A 36 20.72 12.20 -16.67
N ILE A 37 20.43 11.30 -17.60
CA ILE A 37 20.06 9.92 -17.34
C ILE A 37 21.00 9.03 -18.15
N ILE A 38 21.72 8.16 -17.45
CA ILE A 38 22.62 7.20 -18.06
C ILE A 38 22.09 5.79 -17.79
N VAL A 39 21.72 5.08 -18.84
CA VAL A 39 21.30 3.68 -18.74
C VAL A 39 22.54 2.79 -18.98
N LYS A 40 22.95 2.07 -17.95
CA LYS A 40 24.03 1.08 -18.07
C LYS A 40 23.44 -0.30 -18.35
N PRO A 41 23.87 -1.01 -19.38
CA PRO A 41 23.33 -2.33 -19.73
C PRO A 41 23.84 -3.45 -18.81
N THR A 42 24.85 -3.19 -17.98
CA THR A 42 25.43 -4.18 -17.07
C THR A 42 24.47 -4.44 -15.89
N PRO A 43 24.20 -5.72 -15.56
CA PRO A 43 23.47 -6.05 -14.36
C PRO A 43 24.13 -5.50 -13.11
N LEU A 44 23.38 -4.74 -12.31
CA LEU A 44 23.83 -4.26 -11.02
C LEU A 44 23.14 -5.07 -9.91
N LYS A 45 23.92 -5.60 -8.98
CA LYS A 45 23.37 -6.19 -7.77
C LYS A 45 22.79 -5.07 -6.91
N ALA A 46 21.48 -5.01 -6.81
CA ALA A 46 20.77 -4.02 -6.01
C ALA A 46 20.14 -4.69 -4.80
N TYR A 47 20.16 -4.01 -3.67
CA TYR A 47 19.48 -4.42 -2.45
C TYR A 47 18.25 -3.54 -2.24
N ASN A 48 17.13 -4.16 -1.91
CA ASN A 48 15.94 -3.44 -1.47
C ASN A 48 15.94 -3.35 0.05
N LEU A 49 15.71 -2.14 0.56
CA LEU A 49 15.47 -1.91 1.98
C LEU A 49 13.96 -2.03 2.23
N THR A 50 13.56 -2.88 3.15
CA THR A 50 12.17 -2.90 3.62
C THR A 50 12.03 -1.89 4.75
N VAL A 51 11.37 -0.77 4.45
CA VAL A 51 11.02 0.24 5.46
C VAL A 51 9.60 -0.04 5.93
N ALA A 52 9.43 -0.32 7.22
CA ALA A 52 8.13 -0.58 7.81
C ALA A 52 7.22 0.64 7.68
N ASP A 53 5.92 0.40 7.49
CA ASP A 53 4.81 1.35 7.45
C ASP A 53 4.81 2.36 6.28
N TRP A 54 5.90 3.08 6.02
CA TRP A 54 5.93 4.17 5.03
C TRP A 54 6.46 3.75 3.66
N HIS A 55 7.26 2.69 3.59
CA HIS A 55 7.89 2.18 2.35
C HIS A 55 8.64 3.24 1.53
N THR A 56 9.08 4.31 2.17
CA THR A 56 9.78 5.43 1.54
C THR A 56 11.05 5.78 2.28
N TYR A 57 12.04 6.28 1.57
CA TYR A 57 13.31 6.75 2.13
C TYR A 57 13.99 7.71 1.17
N PHE A 58 15.05 8.37 1.64
CA PHE A 58 15.87 9.22 0.80
C PHE A 58 17.10 8.46 0.30
N VAL A 59 17.40 8.56 -0.98
CA VAL A 59 18.63 8.00 -1.58
C VAL A 59 19.57 9.10 -2.02
N LYS A 60 20.85 8.91 -1.73
CA LYS A 60 21.93 9.80 -2.11
C LYS A 60 23.07 8.99 -2.74
N GLY A 61 23.70 9.53 -3.78
CA GLY A 61 24.92 8.94 -4.35
C GLY A 61 26.12 9.10 -3.41
N ASN A 62 27.00 8.11 -3.32
CA ASN A 62 28.12 8.09 -2.38
C ASN A 62 29.08 9.28 -2.52
N GLN A 63 29.17 9.88 -3.70
CA GLN A 63 30.06 11.00 -4.00
C GLN A 63 29.29 12.27 -4.39
N ALA A 64 27.97 12.29 -4.17
CA ALA A 64 27.16 13.42 -4.55
C ALA A 64 27.18 14.49 -3.46
N GLU A 65 27.54 15.72 -3.81
CA GLU A 65 27.31 16.92 -2.98
C GLU A 65 25.82 17.28 -2.88
N THR A 66 24.97 16.57 -3.63
CA THR A 66 23.52 16.77 -3.66
C THR A 66 22.85 16.09 -2.47
N GLU A 67 21.69 16.60 -2.08
CA GLU A 67 20.85 16.00 -1.03
C GLU A 67 20.24 14.67 -1.48
N GLY A 68 19.76 13.88 -0.52
CA GLY A 68 18.98 12.69 -0.81
C GLY A 68 17.67 13.05 -1.52
N VAL A 69 17.26 12.22 -2.48
CA VAL A 69 15.97 12.33 -3.16
C VAL A 69 14.99 11.29 -2.67
N TRP A 70 13.72 11.66 -2.58
CA TRP A 70 12.69 10.81 -2.02
C TRP A 70 12.28 9.72 -3.00
N VAL A 71 12.40 8.48 -2.56
CA VAL A 71 12.07 7.29 -3.32
C VAL A 71 11.12 6.39 -2.55
N HIS A 72 10.40 5.56 -3.28
CA HIS A 72 9.54 4.55 -2.69
C HIS A 72 10.22 3.18 -2.81
N ASN A 73 10.25 2.43 -1.72
CA ASN A 73 10.75 1.07 -1.72
C ASN A 73 9.72 0.15 -2.37
N ASP A 74 9.97 -0.21 -3.59
CA ASP A 74 9.15 -1.11 -4.39
C ASP A 74 7.65 -0.80 -4.28
N CYS A 75 7.13 -0.10 -5.25
CA CYS A 75 5.70 0.17 -5.32
C CYS A 75 4.99 -1.04 -5.95
N PRO A 76 4.58 -2.05 -5.17
CA PRO A 76 3.69 -3.06 -5.72
C PRO A 76 2.34 -2.47 -6.15
N TYR A 77 2.14 -1.16 -5.89
CA TYR A 77 0.84 -0.50 -5.96
C TYR A 77 0.68 0.49 -7.12
N GLY A 78 1.65 0.66 -8.01
CA GLY A 78 1.68 1.74 -9.01
C GLY A 78 1.56 1.33 -10.48
N GLY A 79 1.09 0.14 -10.82
CA GLY A 79 0.89 -0.26 -12.22
C GLY A 79 -0.37 -1.09 -12.43
N SER A 80 -0.99 -0.99 -13.61
CA SER A 80 -2.16 -1.78 -14.02
C SER A 80 -1.97 -3.29 -13.78
N ASN A 81 -0.73 -3.79 -13.93
CA ASN A 81 -0.38 -5.19 -13.67
C ASN A 81 -0.52 -5.61 -12.19
N ASN A 82 -0.43 -4.68 -11.23
CA ASN A 82 -0.49 -5.02 -9.82
C ASN A 82 -1.92 -5.11 -9.31
N LEU A 83 -2.80 -4.23 -9.79
CA LEU A 83 -4.23 -4.33 -9.50
C LEU A 83 -4.78 -5.66 -10.03
N GLU A 84 -4.38 -6.03 -11.25
CA GLU A 84 -4.82 -7.29 -11.86
C GLU A 84 -4.30 -8.51 -11.08
N LYS A 85 -3.03 -8.53 -10.71
CA LYS A 85 -2.46 -9.59 -9.85
C LYS A 85 -3.15 -9.68 -8.49
N ALA A 86 -3.46 -8.54 -7.88
CA ALA A 86 -4.16 -8.51 -6.59
C ALA A 86 -5.60 -9.01 -6.71
N LYS A 87 -6.31 -8.66 -7.79
CA LYS A 87 -7.64 -9.21 -8.11
C LYS A 87 -7.59 -10.72 -8.31
N LEU A 88 -6.66 -11.22 -9.13
CA LEU A 88 -6.48 -12.67 -9.37
C LEU A 88 -6.14 -13.41 -8.05
N ARG A 89 -5.31 -12.82 -7.18
CA ARG A 89 -5.06 -13.38 -5.84
C ARG A 89 -6.32 -13.46 -5.02
N ALA A 90 -7.09 -12.38 -4.98
CA ALA A 90 -8.36 -12.33 -4.23
C ALA A 90 -9.39 -13.32 -4.78
N GLU A 91 -9.49 -13.46 -6.10
CA GLU A 91 -10.35 -14.44 -6.75
C GLU A 91 -9.95 -15.87 -6.41
N ARG A 92 -8.65 -16.20 -6.50
CA ARG A 92 -8.13 -17.51 -6.12
C ARG A 92 -8.45 -17.87 -4.67
N LEU A 93 -8.27 -16.92 -3.75
CA LEU A 93 -8.58 -17.09 -2.32
C LEU A 93 -10.10 -17.14 -2.03
N SER A 94 -10.92 -16.78 -3.00
CA SER A 94 -12.38 -16.79 -2.88
C SER A 94 -13.06 -18.01 -3.54
N LYS A 95 -12.29 -18.97 -4.07
CA LYS A 95 -12.84 -20.17 -4.74
C LYS A 95 -13.48 -21.16 -3.78
N ASN A 96 -12.95 -21.24 -2.55
CA ASN A 96 -13.45 -22.17 -1.54
C ASN A 96 -14.65 -21.58 -0.80
N ASP A 97 -15.67 -22.42 -0.53
CA ASP A 97 -16.79 -22.03 0.31
C ASP A 97 -16.34 -21.78 1.76
N ARG A 98 -16.63 -20.59 2.23
CA ARG A 98 -16.35 -20.13 3.59
C ARG A 98 -17.54 -19.37 4.20
N ALA A 99 -18.76 -19.79 3.84
CA ALA A 99 -19.98 -19.19 4.39
C ALA A 99 -19.98 -19.26 5.94
N GLY A 100 -20.25 -18.14 6.58
CA GLY A 100 -20.28 -18.01 8.04
C GLY A 100 -18.91 -18.12 8.74
N LYS A 101 -17.79 -18.26 8.00
CA LYS A 101 -16.44 -18.41 8.55
C LYS A 101 -15.68 -17.09 8.56
N ASP A 102 -14.68 -17.00 9.44
CA ASP A 102 -13.74 -15.88 9.45
C ASP A 102 -12.81 -15.89 8.24
N PHE A 103 -12.27 -14.72 7.88
CA PHE A 103 -11.20 -14.63 6.90
C PHE A 103 -9.96 -15.39 7.36
N THR A 104 -9.30 -16.04 6.42
CA THR A 104 -7.93 -16.50 6.64
C THR A 104 -6.98 -15.31 6.73
N LYS A 105 -5.77 -15.51 7.28
CA LYS A 105 -4.72 -14.49 7.29
C LYS A 105 -4.45 -13.96 5.86
N ALA A 106 -4.24 -14.88 4.90
CA ALA A 106 -4.03 -14.52 3.50
C ALA A 106 -5.23 -13.78 2.88
N GLY A 107 -6.47 -14.13 3.30
CA GLY A 107 -7.68 -13.44 2.87
C GLY A 107 -7.75 -12.01 3.36
N LYS A 108 -7.42 -11.76 4.63
CA LYS A 108 -7.34 -10.40 5.20
C LYS A 108 -6.29 -9.55 4.48
N GLU A 109 -5.11 -10.12 4.25
CA GLU A 109 -4.02 -9.45 3.51
C GLU A 109 -4.47 -9.07 2.10
N ALA A 110 -5.14 -9.97 1.37
CA ALA A 110 -5.62 -9.68 0.03
C ALA A 110 -6.65 -8.55 -0.01
N VAL A 111 -7.55 -8.45 0.99
CA VAL A 111 -8.50 -7.33 1.12
C VAL A 111 -7.77 -6.01 1.36
N ILE A 112 -6.78 -6.01 2.25
CA ILE A 112 -5.98 -4.83 2.57
C ILE A 112 -5.16 -4.40 1.35
N ASP A 113 -4.54 -5.32 0.64
CA ASP A 113 -3.75 -5.04 -0.56
C ASP A 113 -4.61 -4.43 -1.68
N LEU A 114 -5.78 -4.99 -1.94
CA LEU A 114 -6.72 -4.41 -2.91
C LEU A 114 -7.11 -2.99 -2.53
N ASN A 115 -7.49 -2.76 -1.27
CA ASN A 115 -7.86 -1.42 -0.78
C ASN A 115 -6.68 -0.44 -0.93
N ARG A 116 -5.47 -0.86 -0.60
CA ARG A 116 -4.25 -0.05 -0.72
C ARG A 116 -3.96 0.33 -2.17
N ILE A 117 -4.05 -0.62 -3.10
CA ILE A 117 -3.84 -0.38 -4.53
C ILE A 117 -4.87 0.61 -5.08
N GLN A 118 -6.15 0.43 -4.72
CA GLN A 118 -7.24 1.30 -5.15
C GLN A 118 -7.14 2.73 -4.60
N ASN A 119 -6.44 2.91 -3.48
CA ASN A 119 -6.26 4.20 -2.81
C ASN A 119 -4.82 4.73 -2.92
N ASN A 120 -4.10 4.43 -4.00
CA ASN A 120 -2.76 4.96 -4.29
C ASN A 120 -1.73 4.73 -3.17
N GLY A 121 -1.77 3.56 -2.54
CA GLY A 121 -0.84 3.16 -1.48
C GLY A 121 -1.36 3.38 -0.06
N GLN A 122 -2.43 4.12 0.13
CA GLN A 122 -3.08 4.31 1.42
C GLN A 122 -4.14 3.23 1.69
N VAL A 123 -4.31 2.84 2.94
CA VAL A 123 -5.40 1.93 3.31
C VAL A 123 -6.51 2.74 3.95
N LYS A 124 -7.64 2.86 3.24
CA LYS A 124 -8.76 3.71 3.65
C LYS A 124 -9.99 2.91 4.07
N CYS A 125 -10.74 3.48 4.99
CA CYS A 125 -12.04 2.95 5.38
C CYS A 125 -13.02 3.05 4.20
N ALA A 126 -13.63 1.94 3.81
CA ALA A 126 -14.60 1.89 2.70
C ALA A 126 -15.86 2.72 2.97
N ASN A 127 -16.19 2.99 4.25
CA ASN A 127 -17.40 3.72 4.62
C ASN A 127 -17.17 5.25 4.75
N CYS A 128 -16.10 5.68 5.41
CA CYS A 128 -15.87 7.12 5.70
C CYS A 128 -14.62 7.70 5.03
N GLY A 129 -13.86 6.90 4.29
CA GLY A 129 -12.68 7.37 3.55
C GLY A 129 -11.45 7.72 4.40
N ILE A 130 -11.53 7.68 5.75
CA ILE A 130 -10.38 8.00 6.60
C ILE A 130 -9.25 7.01 6.36
N GLU A 131 -8.01 7.48 6.38
CA GLU A 131 -6.85 6.60 6.38
C GLU A 131 -6.79 5.79 7.66
N THR A 132 -6.59 4.48 7.51
CA THR A 132 -6.58 3.54 8.63
C THR A 132 -5.18 3.13 8.99
N ILE A 133 -4.92 2.97 10.29
CA ILE A 133 -3.66 2.45 10.81
C ILE A 133 -3.76 0.94 11.09
N PRO A 134 -2.63 0.21 11.10
CA PRO A 134 -2.62 -1.21 11.49
C PRO A 134 -3.21 -1.42 12.88
N ALA A 135 -3.98 -2.51 13.03
CA ALA A 135 -4.44 -2.92 14.35
C ALA A 135 -3.24 -3.32 15.24
N LYS A 136 -3.22 -2.80 16.46
CA LYS A 136 -2.23 -3.17 17.47
C LYS A 136 -2.73 -4.33 18.30
N GLN A 137 -1.79 -5.05 18.94
CA GLN A 137 -2.17 -6.06 19.93
C GLN A 137 -2.96 -5.40 21.07
N SER A 138 -4.05 -6.04 21.46
CA SER A 138 -4.88 -5.55 22.57
C SER A 138 -4.08 -5.49 23.86
N ILE A 139 -4.12 -4.35 24.53
CA ILE A 139 -3.53 -4.14 25.85
C ILE A 139 -4.67 -3.92 26.84
N LYS A 140 -4.61 -4.59 27.97
CA LYS A 140 -5.63 -4.44 29.04
C LYS A 140 -5.78 -2.98 29.43
N ASN A 141 -7.02 -2.50 29.51
CA ASN A 141 -7.39 -1.11 29.85
C ASN A 141 -6.98 -0.03 28.84
N ILE A 142 -6.51 -0.37 27.64
CA ILE A 142 -6.26 0.58 26.56
C ILE A 142 -7.25 0.34 25.44
N SER A 143 -8.11 1.31 25.18
CA SER A 143 -9.03 1.25 24.03
C SER A 143 -8.26 1.54 22.73
N PRO A 144 -8.40 0.68 21.71
CA PRO A 144 -7.84 0.95 20.39
C PRO A 144 -8.41 2.23 19.78
N THR A 145 -7.62 2.91 18.94
CA THR A 145 -8.04 4.14 18.28
C THR A 145 -9.18 3.89 17.28
N SER A 146 -10.02 4.91 17.05
CA SER A 146 -11.18 4.78 16.16
C SER A 146 -10.81 4.55 14.70
N ASN A 147 -9.60 4.92 14.26
CA ASN A 147 -9.09 4.74 12.90
C ASN A 147 -8.29 3.45 12.70
N GLU A 148 -8.20 2.58 13.72
CA GLU A 148 -7.57 1.27 13.58
C GLU A 148 -8.31 0.43 12.54
N ARG A 149 -7.56 -0.17 11.58
CA ARG A 149 -8.18 -0.94 10.49
C ARG A 149 -8.71 -2.28 10.97
N GLN A 150 -9.85 -2.63 10.42
CA GLN A 150 -10.46 -3.94 10.59
C GLN A 150 -10.90 -4.46 9.22
N VAL A 151 -10.66 -5.73 8.94
CA VAL A 151 -11.22 -6.40 7.76
C VAL A 151 -12.55 -6.99 8.18
N ASP A 152 -13.60 -6.49 7.57
CA ASP A 152 -14.97 -6.81 7.88
C ASP A 152 -15.66 -7.48 6.69
N HIS A 153 -16.72 -8.26 6.98
CA HIS A 153 -17.56 -8.89 5.99
C HIS A 153 -18.57 -7.89 5.43
N VAL A 154 -18.63 -7.70 4.12
CA VAL A 154 -19.68 -6.89 3.47
C VAL A 154 -21.05 -7.46 3.83
N ILE A 155 -21.27 -8.74 3.54
CA ILE A 155 -22.43 -9.51 4.04
C ILE A 155 -22.00 -10.17 5.35
N PRO A 156 -22.67 -9.89 6.49
CA PRO A 156 -22.28 -10.45 7.79
C PRO A 156 -22.23 -11.98 7.83
N LYS A 157 -21.34 -12.54 8.64
CA LYS A 157 -21.25 -14.00 8.85
C LYS A 157 -22.58 -14.60 9.28
N SER A 158 -23.31 -13.94 10.16
CA SER A 158 -24.62 -14.36 10.65
C SER A 158 -25.71 -14.45 9.57
N LYS A 159 -25.47 -13.79 8.42
CA LYS A 159 -26.32 -13.84 7.22
C LYS A 159 -25.72 -14.73 6.11
N GLY A 160 -24.82 -15.62 6.45
CA GLY A 160 -24.18 -16.52 5.49
C GLY A 160 -23.04 -15.89 4.68
N GLY A 161 -22.57 -14.70 5.04
CA GLY A 161 -21.49 -14.01 4.36
C GLY A 161 -20.20 -14.85 4.34
N GLN A 162 -19.53 -14.84 3.18
CA GLN A 162 -18.31 -15.60 2.93
C GLN A 162 -17.10 -14.98 3.62
N GLY A 163 -16.28 -15.76 4.32
CA GLY A 163 -14.97 -15.36 4.88
C GLY A 163 -13.89 -15.33 3.80
N THR A 164 -14.15 -14.70 2.66
CA THR A 164 -13.28 -14.63 1.49
C THR A 164 -13.07 -13.19 1.03
N PRO A 165 -11.97 -12.87 0.32
CA PRO A 165 -11.70 -11.52 -0.15
C PRO A 165 -12.83 -10.86 -0.95
N LYS A 166 -13.63 -11.62 -1.70
CA LYS A 166 -14.79 -11.08 -2.44
C LYS A 166 -15.87 -10.46 -1.53
N ASN A 167 -15.99 -10.96 -0.31
CA ASN A 167 -16.92 -10.43 0.69
C ASN A 167 -16.19 -9.59 1.76
N GLY A 168 -14.96 -9.19 1.51
CA GLY A 168 -14.13 -8.43 2.44
C GLY A 168 -14.10 -6.94 2.13
N GLN A 169 -14.11 -6.13 3.16
CA GLN A 169 -13.89 -4.69 3.09
C GLN A 169 -12.99 -4.22 4.23
N VAL A 170 -12.28 -3.11 4.03
CA VAL A 170 -11.55 -2.44 5.11
C VAL A 170 -12.44 -1.39 5.74
N LEU A 171 -12.67 -1.48 7.03
CA LEU A 171 -13.32 -0.44 7.81
C LEU A 171 -12.37 0.08 8.89
N CYS A 172 -12.53 1.33 9.29
CA CYS A 172 -11.99 1.81 10.55
C CYS A 172 -12.82 1.23 11.71
N ARG A 173 -12.23 1.10 12.89
CA ARG A 173 -12.89 0.55 14.09
C ARG A 173 -14.22 1.26 14.38
N GLY A 174 -14.25 2.60 14.26
CA GLY A 174 -15.47 3.37 14.50
C GLY A 174 -16.62 3.01 13.54
N CYS A 175 -16.33 2.85 12.24
CA CYS A 175 -17.31 2.44 11.25
C CYS A 175 -17.72 0.98 11.41
N ASN A 176 -16.78 0.11 11.75
CA ASN A 176 -17.08 -1.30 11.95
C ASN A 176 -18.04 -1.53 13.14
N ILE A 177 -17.81 -0.84 14.26
CA ILE A 177 -18.73 -0.89 15.42
C ILE A 177 -20.11 -0.38 15.04
N LYS A 178 -20.22 0.73 14.31
CA LYS A 178 -21.50 1.28 13.85
C LYS A 178 -22.24 0.35 12.88
N LYS A 179 -21.50 -0.33 12.01
CA LYS A 179 -22.08 -1.29 11.07
C LYS A 179 -22.67 -2.50 11.79
N SER A 180 -21.95 -3.05 12.79
CA SER A 180 -22.39 -4.26 13.51
C SER A 180 -22.78 -5.39 12.52
N ASN A 181 -23.89 -6.07 12.74
CA ASN A 181 -24.45 -7.16 11.90
C ASN A 181 -25.51 -6.68 10.89
N LYS A 182 -25.42 -5.40 10.51
CA LYS A 182 -26.35 -4.82 9.51
C LYS A 182 -25.98 -5.21 8.09
#